data_730f92c783e6dc414e5a3dca702a865b
#
_entry.id   730f92c783e6dc414e5a3dca702a865b
#
_cell.length_a   1.000
_cell.length_b   1.000
_cell.length_c   1.000
_cell.angle_alpha   90.00
_cell.angle_beta   90.00
_cell.angle_gamma   90.00
#
_symmetry.space_group_name_H-M   'P 1'
#
loop_
_entity.id
_entity.type
_entity.pdbx_description
1 polymer ?
#
loop_
_entity_poly.entity_id
_entity_poly.type
_entity_poly.pdbx_seq_one_letter_code
_entity_poly.pdbx_strand_id
1 'polypeptide(L)'
;QDEIAVWFGGHDLYSKGSGKDRGMAIGAYEGGSYIFDRVGRGTVRVPNWSYSLIGTSQPEKIKEIVAKKADDGLMQRFMVIEIPRQVLHGDEDVPEDAAARKNYELAIKAMWAKVPMEGSECHVLLSDGANKVRREFTLWVDKVSNTDGLPAMIQGHLSKWTGLWSRLCLTYHSYGMGERGQWPSAMEITESTARRVTALMKQYLLPQALRFYADTAREADPIFALAQKVSAMVLAKGLLRVTNRDLTHNFQPWRSAIPSTKAGVISLLRGAGWVLGTDNQRQTGTESAWAINPRVHVMFGERAAAEKIKRQQGAETMKALRDAAAGRDGNA
;
A
#
# COMPACT_ATOMS: atom_id res chain seq x y z
N GLN A 1 -0.32 -13.42 10.37
CA GLN A 1 -1.74 -13.06 10.46
C GLN A 1 -2.35 -13.13 9.08
N ASP A 2 -3.30 -14.02 8.83
CA ASP A 2 -3.92 -14.19 7.52
C ASP A 2 -4.71 -12.95 7.06
N GLU A 3 -5.37 -12.27 7.99
CA GLU A 3 -6.09 -11.03 7.72
C GLU A 3 -5.58 -9.94 8.67
N ILE A 4 -4.59 -9.16 8.25
CA ILE A 4 -3.99 -8.11 9.07
C ILE A 4 -4.96 -6.96 9.37
N ALA A 5 -6.02 -6.80 8.56
CA ALA A 5 -7.06 -5.80 8.80
C ALA A 5 -7.79 -6.03 10.13
N VAL A 6 -7.91 -7.29 10.58
CA VAL A 6 -8.47 -7.63 11.89
C VAL A 6 -7.57 -7.11 13.01
N TRP A 7 -6.25 -7.20 12.86
CA TRP A 7 -5.30 -6.66 13.82
C TRP A 7 -5.43 -5.13 13.93
N PHE A 8 -5.51 -4.42 12.80
CA PHE A 8 -5.75 -2.98 12.80
C PHE A 8 -7.10 -2.60 13.41
N GLY A 9 -8.17 -3.35 13.13
CA GLY A 9 -9.50 -3.14 13.67
C GLY A 9 -9.57 -3.39 15.18
N GLY A 10 -8.87 -4.41 15.68
CA GLY A 10 -8.83 -4.77 17.10
C GLY A 10 -8.30 -3.68 18.01
N HIS A 11 -7.39 -2.83 17.52
CA HIS A 11 -6.83 -1.71 18.29
C HIS A 11 -7.83 -0.62 18.65
N ASP A 12 -9.01 -0.61 18.05
CA ASP A 12 -10.03 0.42 18.25
C ASP A 12 -11.25 -0.06 19.03
N LEU A 13 -11.45 -1.39 19.08
CA LEU A 13 -12.66 -1.98 19.67
C LEU A 13 -12.73 -1.86 21.19
N TYR A 14 -11.58 -1.92 21.87
CA TYR A 14 -11.53 -1.97 23.35
C TYR A 14 -11.12 -0.66 24.00
N SER A 15 -10.58 0.31 23.26
CA SER A 15 -9.99 1.52 23.83
C SER A 15 -10.90 2.74 23.85
N LYS A 16 -12.17 2.65 23.43
CA LYS A 16 -13.11 3.79 23.33
C LYS A 16 -12.47 5.06 22.72
N GLY A 17 -11.58 4.88 21.73
CA GLY A 17 -10.91 5.99 21.06
C GLY A 17 -9.68 6.54 21.80
N SER A 18 -9.18 5.91 22.87
CA SER A 18 -8.03 6.41 23.64
C SER A 18 -6.67 6.31 22.92
N GLY A 19 -6.59 5.62 21.77
CA GLY A 19 -5.34 5.47 21.01
C GLY A 19 -4.22 4.67 21.72
N LYS A 20 -4.47 4.14 22.92
CA LYS A 20 -3.46 3.50 23.77
C LYS A 20 -2.85 2.27 23.11
N ASP A 21 -3.67 1.42 22.49
CA ASP A 21 -3.21 0.19 21.85
C ASP A 21 -2.37 0.48 20.60
N ARG A 22 -2.73 1.53 19.86
CA ARG A 22 -1.94 1.99 18.70
C ARG A 22 -0.62 2.61 19.14
N GLY A 23 -0.60 3.41 20.21
CA GLY A 23 0.62 3.93 20.81
C GLY A 23 1.55 2.83 21.28
N MET A 24 0.99 1.76 21.84
CA MET A 24 1.73 0.57 22.24
C MET A 24 2.37 -0.16 21.03
N ALA A 25 1.64 -0.28 19.93
CA ALA A 25 2.15 -0.86 18.68
C ALA A 25 3.26 0.01 18.06
N ILE A 26 3.09 1.33 18.09
CA ILE A 26 4.12 2.28 17.63
C ILE A 26 5.37 2.17 18.51
N GLY A 27 5.20 2.08 19.84
CA GLY A 27 6.32 1.87 20.79
C GLY A 27 7.07 0.56 20.54
N ALA A 28 6.34 -0.51 20.21
CA ALA A 28 6.96 -1.80 19.87
C ALA A 28 7.78 -1.77 18.57
N TYR A 29 7.42 -0.92 17.63
CA TYR A 29 8.26 -0.69 16.43
C TYR A 29 9.57 0.03 16.79
N GLU A 30 9.56 0.96 17.74
CA GLU A 30 10.79 1.66 18.15
C GLU A 30 11.74 0.75 18.96
N GLY A 31 11.19 -0.23 19.69
CA GLY A 31 11.97 -1.18 20.47
C GLY A 31 12.60 -0.54 21.72
N GLY A 32 11.83 -0.29 22.72
CA GLY A 32 12.29 0.27 23.99
C GLY A 32 11.68 -0.44 25.19
N SER A 33 11.87 0.08 26.40
CA SER A 33 11.17 -0.45 27.54
C SER A 33 9.71 -0.01 27.57
N TYR A 34 8.82 -0.90 27.92
CA TYR A 34 7.41 -0.61 28.10
C TYR A 34 6.94 -0.98 29.51
N ILE A 35 6.09 -0.15 30.09
CA ILE A 35 5.56 -0.33 31.43
C ILE A 35 4.06 -0.56 31.36
N PHE A 36 3.60 -1.66 31.93
CA PHE A 36 2.19 -1.98 32.10
C PHE A 36 1.79 -1.74 33.56
N ASP A 37 0.92 -0.77 33.78
CA ASP A 37 0.23 -0.61 35.07
C ASP A 37 -1.16 -1.23 34.98
N ARG A 38 -1.39 -2.26 35.77
CA ARG A 38 -2.70 -2.92 35.88
C ARG A 38 -3.23 -2.84 37.30
N VAL A 39 -4.45 -2.31 37.45
CA VAL A 39 -5.15 -2.33 38.73
C VAL A 39 -5.24 -3.80 39.21
N GLY A 40 -4.69 -4.07 40.39
CA GLY A 40 -4.72 -5.38 41.06
C GLY A 40 -3.61 -6.38 40.67
N ARG A 41 -2.73 -6.07 39.71
CA ARG A 41 -1.59 -6.94 39.33
C ARG A 41 -0.22 -6.28 39.43
N GLY A 42 -0.19 -5.00 39.85
CA GLY A 42 1.03 -4.21 39.95
C GLY A 42 1.62 -3.78 38.62
N THR A 43 2.78 -3.17 38.68
CA THR A 43 3.53 -2.64 37.53
C THR A 43 4.43 -3.72 36.94
N VAL A 44 4.27 -4.01 35.65
CA VAL A 44 5.15 -4.91 34.90
C VAL A 44 5.97 -4.09 33.93
N ARG A 45 7.29 -4.19 34.03
CA ARG A 45 8.24 -3.56 33.10
C ARG A 45 8.76 -4.62 32.11
N VAL A 46 8.59 -4.35 30.80
CA VAL A 46 9.19 -5.12 29.72
C VAL A 46 10.39 -4.34 29.18
N PRO A 47 11.62 -4.80 29.41
CA PRO A 47 12.83 -4.04 29.05
C PRO A 47 12.95 -3.78 27.55
N ASN A 48 12.63 -4.79 26.74
CA ASN A 48 12.72 -4.75 25.28
C ASN A 48 11.36 -5.06 24.68
N TRP A 49 10.52 -4.02 24.54
CA TRP A 49 9.21 -4.14 23.94
C TRP A 49 9.33 -4.02 22.43
N SER A 50 9.40 -5.16 21.75
CA SER A 50 9.42 -5.18 20.27
C SER A 50 8.79 -6.45 19.74
N TYR A 51 8.16 -6.34 18.56
CA TYR A 51 7.70 -7.49 17.80
C TYR A 51 7.71 -7.18 16.30
N SER A 52 7.83 -8.20 15.49
CA SER A 52 7.66 -8.12 14.04
C SER A 52 6.28 -8.64 13.67
N LEU A 53 5.63 -7.96 12.74
CA LEU A 53 4.31 -8.33 12.24
C LEU A 53 4.37 -8.52 10.73
N ILE A 54 3.91 -9.68 10.27
CA ILE A 54 3.66 -9.98 8.87
C ILE A 54 2.22 -10.45 8.72
N GLY A 55 1.56 -10.04 7.66
CA GLY A 55 0.19 -10.48 7.36
C GLY A 55 -0.23 -10.10 5.97
N THR A 56 -1.33 -10.69 5.54
CA THR A 56 -1.98 -10.41 4.26
C THR A 56 -3.29 -9.66 4.48
N SER A 57 -3.75 -8.94 3.49
CA SER A 57 -5.07 -8.31 3.47
C SER A 57 -5.57 -8.10 2.06
N GLN A 58 -6.88 -8.02 1.92
CA GLN A 58 -7.50 -7.55 0.70
C GLN A 58 -7.19 -6.06 0.50
N PRO A 59 -6.80 -5.63 -0.72
CA PRO A 59 -6.43 -4.25 -0.98
C PRO A 59 -7.50 -3.23 -0.54
N GLU A 60 -8.76 -3.52 -0.77
CA GLU A 60 -9.87 -2.64 -0.42
C GLU A 60 -10.00 -2.43 1.10
N LYS A 61 -9.81 -3.49 1.89
CA LYS A 61 -9.90 -3.41 3.36
C LYS A 61 -8.76 -2.59 3.95
N ILE A 62 -7.52 -2.81 3.48
CA ILE A 62 -6.39 -2.05 4.01
C ILE A 62 -6.46 -0.58 3.60
N LYS A 63 -6.90 -0.27 2.39
CA LYS A 63 -7.11 1.10 1.92
C LYS A 63 -8.20 1.82 2.73
N GLU A 64 -9.29 1.15 3.07
CA GLU A 64 -10.34 1.71 3.94
C GLU A 64 -9.80 2.07 5.33
N ILE A 65 -8.96 1.20 5.92
CA ILE A 65 -8.32 1.46 7.21
C ILE A 65 -7.41 2.68 7.13
N VAL A 66 -6.59 2.76 6.10
CA VAL A 66 -5.65 3.87 5.90
C VAL A 66 -6.38 5.18 5.64
N ALA A 67 -7.45 5.17 4.82
CA ALA A 67 -8.24 6.37 4.53
C ALA A 67 -8.92 6.94 5.79
N LYS A 68 -9.36 6.08 6.72
CA LYS A 68 -9.99 6.50 7.97
C LYS A 68 -9.01 7.01 9.03
N LYS A 69 -7.73 6.60 8.96
CA LYS A 69 -6.75 6.79 10.04
C LYS A 69 -5.36 7.20 9.54
N ALA A 70 -5.33 8.01 8.51
CA ALA A 70 -4.12 8.34 7.75
C ALA A 70 -2.96 8.95 8.56
N ASP A 71 -3.23 9.59 9.71
CA ASP A 71 -2.26 10.48 10.37
C ASP A 71 -1.65 9.98 11.69
N ASP A 72 -1.93 8.76 12.12
CA ASP A 72 -1.43 8.28 13.41
C ASP A 72 0.00 7.69 13.38
N GLY A 73 0.61 7.61 12.23
CA GLY A 73 1.97 7.12 12.05
C GLY A 73 2.13 5.59 12.09
N LEU A 74 1.10 4.82 12.43
CA LEU A 74 1.21 3.37 12.52
C LEU A 74 1.40 2.73 11.14
N MET A 75 0.53 3.06 10.18
CA MET A 75 0.60 2.51 8.82
C MET A 75 1.90 2.88 8.09
N GLN A 76 2.46 4.04 8.40
CA GLN A 76 3.71 4.54 7.82
C GLN A 76 4.94 3.67 8.18
N ARG A 77 4.82 2.77 9.16
CA ARG A 77 5.87 1.85 9.61
C ARG A 77 5.81 0.49 8.93
N PHE A 78 4.77 0.23 8.13
CA PHE A 78 4.64 -1.01 7.37
C PHE A 78 5.27 -0.92 5.99
N MET A 79 5.97 -1.97 5.60
CA MET A 79 6.35 -2.20 4.21
C MET A 79 5.17 -2.86 3.50
N VAL A 80 4.44 -2.07 2.72
CA VAL A 80 3.32 -2.57 1.94
C VAL A 80 3.81 -3.09 0.61
N ILE A 81 3.47 -4.34 0.29
CA ILE A 81 3.80 -4.99 -0.98
C ILE A 81 2.49 -5.41 -1.63
N GLU A 82 2.19 -4.81 -2.76
CA GLU A 82 1.04 -5.17 -3.58
C GLU A 82 1.44 -6.30 -4.53
N ILE A 83 0.79 -7.46 -4.36
CA ILE A 83 0.98 -8.59 -5.24
C ILE A 83 0.02 -8.43 -6.41
N PRO A 84 0.51 -8.25 -7.66
CA PRO A 84 -0.36 -8.14 -8.81
C PRO A 84 -1.15 -9.44 -8.99
N ARG A 85 -2.39 -9.30 -9.46
CA ARG A 85 -3.22 -10.46 -9.77
C ARG A 85 -2.52 -11.32 -10.80
N GLN A 86 -2.13 -12.52 -10.39
CA GLN A 86 -1.52 -13.49 -11.28
C GLN A 86 -2.60 -14.18 -12.11
N VAL A 87 -2.29 -14.41 -13.39
CA VAL A 87 -3.05 -15.36 -14.20
C VAL A 87 -2.60 -16.74 -13.76
N LEU A 88 -3.54 -17.55 -13.28
CA LEU A 88 -3.24 -18.94 -12.93
C LEU A 88 -2.90 -19.70 -14.21
N HIS A 89 -1.68 -20.15 -14.33
CA HIS A 89 -1.18 -20.97 -15.43
C HIS A 89 -1.24 -22.46 -15.10
N GLY A 90 -2.31 -22.93 -14.51
CA GLY A 90 -2.45 -24.31 -14.06
C GLY A 90 -1.79 -24.56 -12.69
N ASP A 91 -2.09 -25.73 -12.16
CA ASP A 91 -1.54 -26.21 -10.90
C ASP A 91 -0.35 -27.12 -11.27
N GLU A 92 0.83 -26.51 -11.43
CA GLU A 92 2.06 -27.26 -11.65
C GLU A 92 2.74 -27.49 -10.31
N ASP A 93 2.88 -28.77 -9.95
CA ASP A 93 3.69 -29.18 -8.80
C ASP A 93 5.17 -28.86 -9.09
N VAL A 94 5.61 -27.72 -8.55
CA VAL A 94 7.04 -27.38 -8.59
C VAL A 94 7.72 -28.11 -7.42
N PRO A 95 8.65 -29.04 -7.68
CA PRO A 95 9.34 -29.74 -6.61
C PRO A 95 10.10 -28.77 -5.71
N GLU A 96 10.02 -29.01 -4.43
CA GLU A 96 10.70 -28.20 -3.41
C GLU A 96 12.23 -28.28 -3.58
N ASP A 97 12.91 -27.14 -3.56
CA ASP A 97 14.36 -27.10 -3.39
C ASP A 97 14.75 -27.42 -1.93
N ALA A 98 14.89 -28.71 -1.63
CA ALA A 98 15.24 -29.20 -0.31
C ALA A 98 16.60 -28.67 0.19
N ALA A 99 17.53 -28.33 -0.70
CA ALA A 99 18.82 -27.75 -0.32
C ALA A 99 18.66 -26.30 0.13
N ALA A 100 17.91 -25.49 -0.62
CA ALA A 100 17.61 -24.10 -0.25
C ALA A 100 16.85 -24.03 1.08
N ARG A 101 15.84 -24.90 1.25
CA ARG A 101 15.10 -25.01 2.53
C ARG A 101 16.00 -25.36 3.69
N LYS A 102 16.83 -26.38 3.56
CA LYS A 102 17.77 -26.79 4.60
C LYS A 102 18.74 -25.67 4.98
N ASN A 103 19.29 -24.96 3.99
CA ASN A 103 20.19 -23.82 4.25
C ASN A 103 19.49 -22.70 4.99
N TYR A 104 18.26 -22.37 4.61
CA TYR A 104 17.43 -21.38 5.31
C TYR A 104 17.18 -21.78 6.77
N GLU A 105 16.75 -23.01 7.01
CA GLU A 105 16.51 -23.53 8.37
C GLU A 105 17.78 -23.50 9.23
N LEU A 106 18.93 -23.85 8.66
CA LEU A 106 20.21 -23.81 9.37
C LEU A 106 20.60 -22.37 9.74
N ALA A 107 20.42 -21.40 8.84
CA ALA A 107 20.71 -20.00 9.11
C ALA A 107 19.79 -19.46 10.23
N ILE A 108 18.49 -19.77 10.19
CA ILE A 108 17.54 -19.35 11.23
C ILE A 108 17.89 -19.99 12.60
N LYS A 109 18.19 -21.29 12.62
CA LYS A 109 18.61 -21.99 13.85
C LYS A 109 19.90 -21.41 14.43
N ALA A 110 20.87 -21.08 13.56
CA ALA A 110 22.13 -20.46 13.99
C ALA A 110 21.91 -19.05 14.57
N MET A 111 21.05 -18.24 13.98
CA MET A 111 20.66 -16.93 14.54
C MET A 111 19.95 -17.09 15.89
N TRP A 112 19.01 -18.03 16.00
CA TRP A 112 18.28 -18.27 17.24
C TRP A 112 19.21 -18.73 18.38
N ALA A 113 20.15 -19.64 18.09
CA ALA A 113 21.14 -20.11 19.05
C ALA A 113 22.12 -19.03 19.54
N LYS A 114 22.16 -17.89 18.83
CA LYS A 114 23.05 -16.76 19.10
C LYS A 114 22.31 -15.55 19.68
N VAL A 115 21.10 -15.72 20.22
CA VAL A 115 20.41 -14.63 20.93
C VAL A 115 21.24 -14.26 22.17
N PRO A 116 21.57 -12.98 22.38
CA PRO A 116 22.28 -12.52 23.56
C PRO A 116 21.53 -12.92 24.84
N MET A 117 22.26 -13.28 25.86
CA MET A 117 21.66 -13.50 27.20
C MET A 117 21.01 -12.18 27.67
N GLU A 118 19.96 -12.33 28.49
CA GLU A 118 19.24 -11.19 29.08
C GLU A 118 20.24 -10.24 29.77
N GLY A 119 20.18 -8.94 29.39
CA GLY A 119 21.07 -7.90 29.91
C GLY A 119 22.37 -7.68 29.13
N SER A 120 22.68 -8.48 28.10
CA SER A 120 23.81 -8.20 27.20
C SER A 120 23.36 -7.36 26.01
N GLU A 121 23.93 -6.16 25.86
CA GLU A 121 23.74 -5.34 24.66
C GLU A 121 24.61 -5.85 23.52
N CYS A 122 24.01 -6.12 22.36
CA CYS A 122 24.74 -6.50 21.15
C CYS A 122 24.71 -5.35 20.17
N HIS A 123 25.80 -4.59 20.13
CA HIS A 123 25.95 -3.49 19.17
C HIS A 123 26.62 -3.99 17.87
N VAL A 124 25.96 -3.77 16.76
CA VAL A 124 26.50 -4.04 15.42
C VAL A 124 26.80 -2.71 14.75
N LEU A 125 28.07 -2.50 14.44
CA LEU A 125 28.55 -1.25 13.85
C LEU A 125 28.47 -1.26 12.33
N LEU A 126 28.43 -0.10 11.74
CA LEU A 126 28.57 0.10 10.29
C LEU A 126 30.04 0.34 9.96
N SER A 127 30.58 -0.33 8.94
CA SER A 127 31.88 0.03 8.37
C SER A 127 31.87 1.45 7.80
N ASP A 128 33.03 2.04 7.57
CA ASP A 128 33.14 3.38 6.96
C ASP A 128 32.43 3.46 5.61
N GLY A 129 32.57 2.43 4.77
CA GLY A 129 31.86 2.32 3.49
C GLY A 129 30.35 2.26 3.67
N ALA A 130 29.84 1.48 4.64
CA ALA A 130 28.43 1.40 4.94
C ALA A 130 27.88 2.73 5.51
N ASN A 131 28.67 3.43 6.34
CA ASN A 131 28.33 4.77 6.83
C ASN A 131 28.24 5.80 5.70
N LYS A 132 29.10 5.72 4.69
CA LYS A 132 29.01 6.57 3.50
C LYS A 132 27.69 6.32 2.77
N VAL A 133 27.34 5.07 2.51
CA VAL A 133 26.06 4.70 1.87
C VAL A 133 24.86 5.18 2.69
N ARG A 134 24.92 5.07 4.03
CA ARG A 134 23.86 5.59 4.92
C ARG A 134 23.66 7.09 4.75
N ARG A 135 24.73 7.88 4.73
CA ARG A 135 24.66 9.34 4.54
C ARG A 135 24.05 9.69 3.17
N GLU A 136 24.52 9.05 2.10
CA GLU A 136 23.98 9.21 0.75
C GLU A 136 22.50 8.85 0.68
N PHE A 137 22.10 7.77 1.32
CA PHE A 137 20.70 7.34 1.39
C PHE A 137 19.82 8.33 2.17
N THR A 138 20.30 8.84 3.31
CA THR A 138 19.58 9.83 4.12
C THR A 138 19.33 11.12 3.33
N LEU A 139 20.36 11.64 2.65
CA LEU A 139 20.21 12.83 1.80
C LEU A 139 19.26 12.60 0.63
N TRP A 140 19.28 11.40 0.07
CA TRP A 140 18.34 11.04 -1.00
C TRP A 140 16.90 10.96 -0.48
N VAL A 141 16.65 10.35 0.69
CA VAL A 141 15.32 10.32 1.34
C VAL A 141 14.82 11.73 1.60
N ASP A 142 15.65 12.59 2.16
CA ASP A 142 15.32 13.99 2.41
C ASP A 142 14.91 14.72 1.12
N LYS A 143 15.71 14.58 0.06
CA LYS A 143 15.40 15.16 -1.26
C LYS A 143 14.07 14.68 -1.82
N VAL A 144 13.78 13.36 -1.74
CA VAL A 144 12.52 12.80 -2.24
C VAL A 144 11.35 13.26 -1.40
N SER A 145 11.49 13.28 -0.07
CA SER A 145 10.43 13.72 0.86
C SER A 145 10.04 15.19 0.67
N ASN A 146 10.99 16.02 0.25
CA ASN A 146 10.79 17.46 0.02
C ASN A 146 10.42 17.77 -1.44
N THR A 147 10.03 16.78 -2.23
CA THR A 147 9.55 17.01 -3.60
C THR A 147 8.18 17.70 -3.57
N ASP A 148 8.06 18.81 -4.29
CA ASP A 148 6.80 19.55 -4.41
C ASP A 148 5.67 18.66 -4.93
N GLY A 149 4.51 18.77 -4.30
CA GLY A 149 3.32 18.01 -4.68
C GLY A 149 3.30 16.56 -4.17
N LEU A 150 4.29 16.12 -3.40
CA LEU A 150 4.26 14.79 -2.78
C LEU A 150 3.18 14.75 -1.68
N PRO A 151 2.24 13.79 -1.70
CA PRO A 151 1.21 13.66 -0.67
C PRO A 151 1.80 13.48 0.73
N ALA A 152 1.19 14.13 1.74
CA ALA A 152 1.66 14.08 3.14
C ALA A 152 1.81 12.66 3.69
N MET A 153 0.93 11.74 3.29
CA MET A 153 1.01 10.32 3.67
C MET A 153 2.30 9.65 3.19
N ILE A 154 2.75 9.97 1.97
CA ILE A 154 4.01 9.46 1.42
C ILE A 154 5.19 10.10 2.14
N GLN A 155 5.14 11.41 2.41
CA GLN A 155 6.17 12.11 3.20
C GLN A 155 6.32 11.48 4.58
N GLY A 156 5.19 11.23 5.28
CA GLY A 156 5.16 10.53 6.56
C GLY A 156 5.76 9.13 6.51
N HIS A 157 5.49 8.37 5.45
CA HIS A 157 6.08 7.05 5.24
C HIS A 157 7.59 7.14 5.01
N LEU A 158 8.04 8.03 4.13
CA LEU A 158 9.46 8.25 3.85
C LEU A 158 10.24 8.72 5.09
N SER A 159 9.62 9.47 6.00
CA SER A 159 10.25 9.89 7.27
C SER A 159 10.70 8.71 8.15
N LYS A 160 10.17 7.51 7.95
CA LYS A 160 10.54 6.28 8.67
C LYS A 160 11.65 5.49 7.97
N TRP A 161 12.03 5.87 6.75
CA TRP A 161 12.90 5.08 5.89
C TRP A 161 14.34 4.97 6.36
N THR A 162 14.89 5.99 6.99
CA THR A 162 16.26 5.93 7.55
C THR A 162 16.36 4.89 8.66
N GLY A 163 15.37 4.84 9.54
CA GLY A 163 15.26 3.81 10.58
C GLY A 163 14.99 2.42 10.00
N LEU A 164 14.12 2.31 8.99
CA LEU A 164 13.85 1.07 8.29
C LEU A 164 15.10 0.53 7.58
N TRP A 165 15.87 1.42 6.93
CA TRP A 165 17.14 1.05 6.28
C TRP A 165 18.10 0.40 7.28
N SER A 166 18.25 0.98 8.46
CA SER A 166 19.13 0.42 9.50
C SER A 166 18.68 -0.96 9.96
N ARG A 167 17.38 -1.16 10.16
CA ARG A 167 16.79 -2.46 10.53
C ARG A 167 17.00 -3.50 9.44
N LEU A 168 16.77 -3.15 8.19
CA LEU A 168 17.01 -4.05 7.07
C LEU A 168 18.49 -4.40 6.92
N CYS A 169 19.39 -3.43 7.10
CA CYS A 169 20.85 -3.71 7.10
C CYS A 169 21.21 -4.70 8.20
N LEU A 170 20.68 -4.52 9.42
CA LEU A 170 20.89 -5.45 10.52
C LEU A 170 20.34 -6.84 10.22
N THR A 171 19.14 -6.94 9.66
CA THR A 171 18.50 -8.21 9.27
C THR A 171 19.34 -8.95 8.23
N TYR A 172 19.74 -8.28 7.15
CA TYR A 172 20.58 -8.89 6.11
C TYR A 172 21.95 -9.32 6.64
N HIS A 173 22.55 -8.49 7.49
CA HIS A 173 23.83 -8.80 8.13
C HIS A 173 23.71 -10.01 9.04
N SER A 174 22.70 -10.02 9.93
CA SER A 174 22.48 -11.11 10.88
C SER A 174 22.20 -12.44 10.19
N TYR A 175 21.42 -12.43 9.09
CA TYR A 175 21.20 -13.61 8.28
C TYR A 175 22.51 -14.14 7.69
N GLY A 176 23.32 -13.29 7.05
CA GLY A 176 24.61 -13.69 6.48
C GLY A 176 25.63 -14.15 7.51
N MET A 177 25.57 -13.63 8.74
CA MET A 177 26.39 -14.12 9.87
C MET A 177 25.87 -15.45 10.39
N GLY A 178 24.53 -15.65 10.44
CA GLY A 178 23.90 -16.91 10.80
C GLY A 178 24.29 -18.05 9.85
N GLU A 179 24.33 -17.79 8.52
CA GLU A 179 24.82 -18.76 7.53
C GLU A 179 26.27 -19.21 7.81
N ARG A 180 27.09 -18.34 8.39
CA ARG A 180 28.49 -18.62 8.77
C ARG A 180 28.64 -19.16 10.20
N GLY A 181 27.55 -19.31 10.95
CA GLY A 181 27.57 -19.69 12.34
C GLY A 181 28.23 -18.67 13.28
N GLN A 182 28.25 -17.38 12.88
CA GLN A 182 28.91 -16.30 13.62
C GLN A 182 27.90 -15.39 14.33
N TRP A 183 28.37 -14.67 15.35
CA TRP A 183 27.59 -13.61 16.00
C TRP A 183 27.46 -12.37 15.09
N PRO A 184 26.30 -11.69 15.09
CA PRO A 184 26.15 -10.46 14.31
C PRO A 184 27.17 -9.37 14.67
N SER A 185 27.54 -9.25 15.94
CA SER A 185 28.53 -8.24 16.40
C SER A 185 29.99 -8.63 16.15
N ALA A 186 30.28 -9.85 15.67
CA ALA A 186 31.64 -10.28 15.35
C ALA A 186 32.25 -9.51 14.16
N MET A 187 31.41 -8.92 13.31
CA MET A 187 31.81 -8.13 12.16
C MET A 187 30.91 -6.91 11.99
N GLU A 188 31.46 -5.86 11.38
CA GLU A 188 30.69 -4.69 10.99
C GLU A 188 29.79 -4.99 9.78
N ILE A 189 28.67 -4.25 9.68
CA ILE A 189 27.82 -4.24 8.48
C ILE A 189 28.63 -3.65 7.32
N THR A 190 28.82 -4.44 6.27
CA THR A 190 29.65 -4.07 5.13
C THR A 190 28.97 -3.08 4.20
N GLU A 191 29.76 -2.36 3.42
CA GLU A 191 29.26 -1.51 2.33
C GLU A 191 28.39 -2.29 1.34
N SER A 192 28.75 -3.54 1.03
CA SER A 192 27.97 -4.41 0.13
C SER A 192 26.57 -4.65 0.66
N THR A 193 26.42 -4.97 1.95
CA THR A 193 25.11 -5.12 2.60
C THR A 193 24.32 -3.82 2.55
N ALA A 194 24.94 -2.69 2.87
CA ALA A 194 24.32 -1.37 2.82
C ALA A 194 23.81 -1.02 1.41
N ARG A 195 24.60 -1.30 0.35
CA ARG A 195 24.21 -1.07 -1.04
C ARG A 195 23.05 -1.97 -1.48
N ARG A 196 23.04 -3.26 -1.09
CA ARG A 196 21.91 -4.16 -1.39
C ARG A 196 20.61 -3.67 -0.78
N VAL A 197 20.62 -3.28 0.48
CA VAL A 197 19.44 -2.75 1.17
C VAL A 197 18.99 -1.45 0.52
N THR A 198 19.92 -0.56 0.17
CA THR A 198 19.59 0.68 -0.53
C THR A 198 18.93 0.41 -1.88
N ALA A 199 19.43 -0.57 -2.64
CA ALA A 199 18.83 -0.97 -3.91
C ALA A 199 17.43 -1.56 -3.71
N LEU A 200 17.23 -2.45 -2.74
CA LEU A 200 15.92 -3.00 -2.38
C LEU A 200 14.91 -1.88 -2.07
N MET A 201 15.31 -0.93 -1.24
CA MET A 201 14.43 0.17 -0.86
C MET A 201 14.08 1.08 -2.03
N LYS A 202 15.08 1.49 -2.83
CA LYS A 202 14.85 2.41 -3.94
C LYS A 202 14.15 1.77 -5.13
N GLN A 203 14.51 0.53 -5.48
CA GLN A 203 14.05 -0.11 -6.73
C GLN A 203 12.80 -0.95 -6.53
N TYR A 204 12.55 -1.46 -5.33
CA TYR A 204 11.41 -2.32 -5.06
C TYR A 204 10.40 -1.69 -4.08
N LEU A 205 10.83 -1.32 -2.86
CA LEU A 205 9.90 -0.83 -1.85
C LEU A 205 9.32 0.55 -2.17
N LEU A 206 10.10 1.46 -2.78
CA LEU A 206 9.57 2.78 -3.16
C LEU A 206 8.44 2.70 -4.18
N PRO A 207 8.58 1.98 -5.31
CA PRO A 207 7.47 1.81 -6.25
C PRO A 207 6.22 1.19 -5.62
N GLN A 208 6.38 0.26 -4.68
CA GLN A 208 5.25 -0.34 -3.95
C GLN A 208 4.55 0.69 -3.05
N ALA A 209 5.32 1.43 -2.25
CA ALA A 209 4.79 2.48 -1.40
C ALA A 209 4.07 3.57 -2.21
N LEU A 210 4.69 4.05 -3.30
CA LEU A 210 4.09 5.05 -4.17
C LEU A 210 2.76 4.59 -4.77
N ARG A 211 2.68 3.34 -5.26
CA ARG A 211 1.43 2.75 -5.75
C ARG A 211 0.36 2.72 -4.68
N PHE A 212 0.68 2.11 -3.55
CA PHE A 212 -0.25 1.95 -2.44
C PHE A 212 -0.84 3.28 -1.96
N TYR A 213 0.02 4.25 -1.67
CA TYR A 213 -0.43 5.56 -1.16
C TYR A 213 -1.12 6.41 -2.23
N ALA A 214 -0.69 6.31 -3.50
CA ALA A 214 -1.38 6.99 -4.59
C ALA A 214 -2.81 6.44 -4.78
N ASP A 215 -2.98 5.13 -4.74
CA ASP A 215 -4.30 4.51 -4.85
C ASP A 215 -5.18 4.83 -3.64
N THR A 216 -4.61 4.82 -2.43
CA THR A 216 -5.32 5.19 -1.20
C THR A 216 -5.77 6.65 -1.22
N ALA A 217 -4.90 7.59 -1.62
CA ALA A 217 -5.25 9.00 -1.75
C ALA A 217 -6.33 9.23 -2.79
N ARG A 218 -6.30 8.49 -3.89
CA ARG A 218 -7.31 8.54 -4.96
C ARG A 218 -8.68 8.03 -4.49
N GLU A 219 -8.70 6.96 -3.71
CA GLU A 219 -9.95 6.41 -3.18
C GLU A 219 -10.56 7.27 -2.05
N ALA A 220 -9.73 7.99 -1.31
CA ALA A 220 -10.17 8.94 -0.29
C ALA A 220 -10.79 10.22 -0.88
N ASP A 221 -10.44 10.57 -2.12
CA ASP A 221 -11.02 11.72 -2.81
C ASP A 221 -12.20 11.28 -3.70
N PRO A 222 -13.45 11.58 -3.31
CA PRO A 222 -14.63 11.19 -4.07
C PRO A 222 -14.66 11.80 -5.49
N ILE A 223 -14.01 12.97 -5.69
CA ILE A 223 -13.88 13.61 -7.00
C ILE A 223 -12.99 12.77 -7.89
N PHE A 224 -11.81 12.38 -7.40
CA PHE A 224 -10.86 11.61 -8.18
C PHE A 224 -11.38 10.19 -8.48
N ALA A 225 -11.96 9.51 -7.50
CA ALA A 225 -12.55 8.18 -7.66
C ALA A 225 -13.68 8.19 -8.71
N LEU A 226 -14.53 9.21 -8.69
CA LEU A 226 -15.60 9.35 -9.68
C LEU A 226 -15.04 9.73 -11.05
N ALA A 227 -14.04 10.62 -11.13
CA ALA A 227 -13.39 10.98 -12.38
C ALA A 227 -12.77 9.76 -13.08
N GLN A 228 -12.09 8.90 -12.32
CA GLN A 228 -11.53 7.66 -12.84
C GLN A 228 -12.59 6.72 -13.42
N LYS A 229 -13.72 6.57 -12.74
CA LYS A 229 -14.85 5.76 -13.22
C LYS A 229 -15.49 6.34 -14.47
N VAL A 230 -15.62 7.66 -14.55
CA VAL A 230 -16.12 8.36 -15.76
C VAL A 230 -15.15 8.17 -16.94
N SER A 231 -13.84 8.36 -16.71
CA SER A 231 -12.81 8.15 -17.73
C SER A 231 -12.80 6.72 -18.27
N ALA A 232 -12.90 5.72 -17.38
CA ALA A 232 -12.99 4.31 -17.75
C ALA A 232 -14.24 4.03 -18.62
N MET A 233 -15.38 4.65 -18.29
CA MET A 233 -16.59 4.53 -19.10
C MET A 233 -16.43 5.20 -20.48
N VAL A 234 -15.83 6.37 -20.53
CA VAL A 234 -15.55 7.12 -21.79
C VAL A 234 -14.67 6.26 -22.72
N LEU A 235 -13.57 5.69 -22.18
CA LEU A 235 -12.67 4.83 -22.95
C LEU A 235 -13.36 3.56 -23.44
N ALA A 236 -14.06 2.86 -22.54
CA ALA A 236 -14.70 1.57 -22.88
C ALA A 236 -15.78 1.73 -23.97
N LYS A 237 -16.49 2.86 -24.00
CA LYS A 237 -17.55 3.15 -24.97
C LYS A 237 -17.07 3.97 -26.17
N GLY A 238 -15.82 4.41 -26.21
CA GLY A 238 -15.27 5.25 -27.28
C GLY A 238 -15.98 6.59 -27.43
N LEU A 239 -16.44 7.19 -26.32
CA LEU A 239 -17.29 8.39 -26.39
C LEU A 239 -16.46 9.63 -26.75
N LEU A 240 -16.88 10.37 -27.75
CA LEU A 240 -16.33 11.69 -28.12
C LEU A 240 -17.13 12.85 -27.48
N ARG A 241 -18.30 12.58 -26.96
CA ARG A 241 -19.16 13.51 -26.25
C ARG A 241 -19.89 12.82 -25.12
N VAL A 242 -20.03 13.49 -23.99
CA VAL A 242 -20.77 12.99 -22.82
C VAL A 242 -21.70 14.11 -22.35
N THR A 243 -22.95 13.77 -22.03
CA THR A 243 -23.89 14.71 -21.43
C THR A 243 -24.17 14.37 -19.98
N ASN A 244 -24.57 15.36 -19.19
CA ASN A 244 -25.01 15.12 -17.81
C ASN A 244 -26.20 14.15 -17.77
N ARG A 245 -27.09 14.19 -18.78
CA ARG A 245 -28.21 13.25 -18.90
C ARG A 245 -27.71 11.83 -19.11
N ASP A 246 -26.74 11.60 -19.99
CA ASP A 246 -26.16 10.27 -20.25
C ASP A 246 -25.56 9.68 -18.99
N LEU A 247 -24.79 10.50 -18.25
CA LEU A 247 -24.20 10.08 -16.98
C LEU A 247 -25.26 9.79 -15.91
N THR A 248 -26.29 10.63 -15.82
CA THR A 248 -27.34 10.46 -14.81
C THR A 248 -28.20 9.22 -15.08
N HIS A 249 -28.53 8.94 -16.33
CA HIS A 249 -29.38 7.80 -16.67
C HIS A 249 -28.60 6.48 -16.71
N ASN A 250 -27.39 6.48 -17.23
CA ASN A 250 -26.68 5.24 -17.57
C ASN A 250 -25.50 4.93 -16.65
N PHE A 251 -25.24 5.79 -15.65
CA PHE A 251 -24.05 5.63 -14.82
C PHE A 251 -24.33 5.92 -13.33
N GLN A 252 -24.67 4.84 -12.61
CA GLN A 252 -25.10 4.89 -11.20
C GLN A 252 -24.12 5.65 -10.28
N PRO A 253 -22.77 5.51 -10.39
CA PRO A 253 -21.84 6.28 -9.55
C PRO A 253 -21.97 7.81 -9.73
N TRP A 254 -22.30 8.27 -10.94
CA TRP A 254 -22.59 9.69 -11.19
C TRP A 254 -23.93 10.11 -10.59
N ARG A 255 -24.96 9.27 -10.75
CA ARG A 255 -26.30 9.54 -10.23
C ARG A 255 -26.31 9.81 -8.73
N SER A 256 -25.57 8.99 -7.96
CA SER A 256 -25.50 9.09 -6.50
C SER A 256 -24.55 10.18 -5.99
N ALA A 257 -23.73 10.79 -6.85
CA ALA A 257 -22.80 11.83 -6.43
C ALA A 257 -23.49 13.17 -6.20
N ILE A 258 -23.00 13.93 -5.22
CA ILE A 258 -23.51 15.28 -4.91
C ILE A 258 -23.05 16.29 -5.98
N PRO A 259 -23.77 17.41 -6.15
CA PRO A 259 -23.46 18.41 -7.21
C PRO A 259 -22.02 18.93 -7.16
N SER A 260 -21.47 19.21 -5.98
CA SER A 260 -20.08 19.68 -5.82
C SER A 260 -19.05 18.67 -6.31
N THR A 261 -19.25 17.38 -6.03
CA THR A 261 -18.39 16.31 -6.53
C THR A 261 -18.46 16.23 -8.05
N LYS A 262 -19.66 16.31 -8.65
CA LYS A 262 -19.83 16.33 -10.12
C LYS A 262 -19.08 17.48 -10.78
N ALA A 263 -19.21 18.69 -10.22
CA ALA A 263 -18.50 19.87 -10.69
C ALA A 263 -16.97 19.70 -10.58
N GLY A 264 -16.49 19.18 -9.45
CA GLY A 264 -15.08 18.86 -9.22
C GLY A 264 -14.53 17.86 -10.23
N VAL A 265 -15.30 16.81 -10.57
CA VAL A 265 -14.92 15.80 -11.59
C VAL A 265 -14.73 16.45 -12.96
N ILE A 266 -15.64 17.29 -13.38
CA ILE A 266 -15.52 17.97 -14.68
C ILE A 266 -14.33 18.93 -14.69
N SER A 267 -14.12 19.68 -13.60
CA SER A 267 -12.95 20.55 -13.45
C SER A 267 -11.64 19.75 -13.52
N LEU A 268 -11.55 18.63 -12.82
CA LEU A 268 -10.38 17.75 -12.83
C LEU A 268 -10.12 17.18 -14.24
N LEU A 269 -11.15 16.66 -14.92
CA LEU A 269 -11.02 16.11 -16.27
C LEU A 269 -10.64 17.18 -17.30
N ARG A 270 -11.10 18.42 -17.11
CA ARG A 270 -10.72 19.57 -17.95
C ARG A 270 -9.26 19.94 -17.72
N GLY A 271 -8.82 20.08 -16.46
CA GLY A 271 -7.42 20.34 -16.11
C GLY A 271 -6.46 19.26 -16.61
N ALA A 272 -6.90 18.00 -16.65
CA ALA A 272 -6.15 16.87 -17.20
C ALA A 272 -6.22 16.74 -18.73
N GLY A 273 -6.89 17.68 -19.45
CA GLY A 273 -6.99 17.69 -20.90
C GLY A 273 -7.92 16.61 -21.50
N TRP A 274 -8.76 15.95 -20.68
CA TRP A 274 -9.74 14.97 -21.14
C TRP A 274 -11.00 15.62 -21.72
N VAL A 275 -11.42 16.72 -21.13
CA VAL A 275 -12.59 17.48 -21.55
C VAL A 275 -12.13 18.78 -22.23
N LEU A 276 -12.55 18.98 -23.44
CA LEU A 276 -12.32 20.22 -24.17
C LEU A 276 -13.33 21.29 -23.72
N GLY A 277 -12.92 22.56 -23.73
CA GLY A 277 -13.83 23.67 -23.49
C GLY A 277 -14.96 23.65 -24.54
N THR A 278 -16.20 23.83 -24.11
CA THR A 278 -17.33 23.97 -25.05
C THR A 278 -17.47 25.42 -25.45
N ASP A 279 -17.48 25.70 -26.76
CA ASP A 279 -17.76 27.02 -27.32
C ASP A 279 -19.21 27.49 -27.11
N ASN A 280 -20.05 26.70 -26.47
CA ASN A 280 -21.45 26.99 -26.18
C ASN A 280 -21.70 27.22 -24.69
N GLN A 281 -21.21 28.32 -24.15
CA GLN A 281 -21.79 28.93 -22.95
C GLN A 281 -23.18 29.49 -23.31
N ARG A 282 -24.22 28.67 -23.22
CA ARG A 282 -25.55 29.22 -23.04
C ARG A 282 -25.59 29.89 -21.67
N GLN A 283 -26.08 31.13 -21.65
CA GLN A 283 -26.17 32.03 -20.49
C GLN A 283 -26.95 31.50 -19.26
N THR A 284 -27.20 30.22 -19.15
CA THR A 284 -27.93 29.55 -18.05
C THR A 284 -27.02 28.60 -17.24
N GLY A 285 -25.85 29.02 -16.89
CA GLY A 285 -25.09 28.59 -15.72
C GLY A 285 -24.71 27.09 -15.53
N THR A 286 -25.28 26.15 -16.25
CA THR A 286 -24.98 24.70 -16.06
C THR A 286 -24.63 24.06 -17.41
N GLU A 287 -23.37 23.73 -17.57
CA GLU A 287 -22.89 22.91 -18.69
C GLU A 287 -23.56 21.53 -18.67
N SER A 288 -24.33 21.21 -19.70
CA SER A 288 -25.07 19.96 -19.81
C SER A 288 -24.39 18.90 -20.69
N ALA A 289 -23.32 19.29 -21.40
CA ALA A 289 -22.59 18.41 -22.32
C ALA A 289 -21.11 18.80 -22.41
N TRP A 290 -20.24 17.80 -22.56
CA TRP A 290 -18.79 17.95 -22.63
C TRP A 290 -18.22 17.19 -23.83
N ALA A 291 -17.39 17.88 -24.62
CA ALA A 291 -16.61 17.25 -25.68
C ALA A 291 -15.39 16.56 -25.10
N ILE A 292 -15.17 15.33 -25.48
CA ILE A 292 -14.00 14.53 -25.05
C ILE A 292 -12.86 14.74 -26.05
N ASN A 293 -11.66 14.94 -25.55
CA ASN A 293 -10.47 15.07 -26.37
C ASN A 293 -10.19 13.74 -27.11
N PRO A 294 -10.20 13.70 -28.45
CA PRO A 294 -9.96 12.45 -29.18
C PRO A 294 -8.59 11.83 -28.89
N ARG A 295 -7.60 12.63 -28.51
CA ARG A 295 -6.25 12.14 -28.18
C ARG A 295 -6.25 11.16 -27.01
N VAL A 296 -7.22 11.24 -26.06
CA VAL A 296 -7.26 10.30 -24.94
C VAL A 296 -7.53 8.86 -25.40
N HIS A 297 -8.28 8.65 -26.48
CA HIS A 297 -8.54 7.33 -27.04
C HIS A 297 -7.30 6.72 -27.69
N VAL A 298 -6.42 7.56 -28.26
CA VAL A 298 -5.15 7.12 -28.82
C VAL A 298 -4.13 6.82 -27.71
N MET A 299 -4.00 7.75 -26.77
CA MET A 299 -3.03 7.64 -25.67
C MET A 299 -3.32 6.47 -24.72
N PHE A 300 -4.59 6.12 -24.54
CA PHE A 300 -5.04 5.07 -23.62
C PHE A 300 -5.69 3.88 -24.32
N GLY A 301 -5.31 3.60 -25.59
CA GLY A 301 -5.91 2.56 -26.41
C GLY A 301 -5.83 1.17 -25.78
N GLU A 302 -4.67 0.77 -25.24
CA GLU A 302 -4.51 -0.51 -24.55
C GLU A 302 -5.40 -0.60 -23.29
N ARG A 303 -5.48 0.48 -22.53
CA ARG A 303 -6.33 0.56 -21.35
C ARG A 303 -7.81 0.53 -21.69
N ALA A 304 -8.20 1.13 -22.82
CA ALA A 304 -9.56 1.07 -23.37
C ALA A 304 -9.95 -0.36 -23.73
N ALA A 305 -9.06 -1.11 -24.38
CA ALA A 305 -9.27 -2.51 -24.72
C ALA A 305 -9.43 -3.39 -23.47
N ALA A 306 -8.55 -3.22 -22.48
CA ALA A 306 -8.61 -3.94 -21.22
C ALA A 306 -9.91 -3.66 -20.44
N GLU A 307 -10.34 -2.39 -20.38
CA GLU A 307 -11.58 -2.00 -19.70
C GLU A 307 -12.83 -2.53 -20.41
N LYS A 308 -12.81 -2.61 -21.73
CA LYS A 308 -13.90 -3.19 -22.53
C LYS A 308 -14.05 -4.70 -22.24
N ILE A 309 -12.92 -5.43 -22.22
CA ILE A 309 -12.88 -6.87 -21.90
C ILE A 309 -13.40 -7.09 -20.48
N LYS A 310 -12.91 -6.31 -19.49
CA LYS A 310 -13.34 -6.41 -18.10
C LYS A 310 -14.84 -6.21 -17.93
N ARG A 311 -15.43 -5.25 -18.63
CA ARG A 311 -16.87 -4.96 -18.59
C ARG A 311 -17.69 -6.08 -19.26
N GLN A 312 -17.19 -6.63 -20.35
CA GLN A 312 -17.84 -7.75 -21.03
C GLN A 312 -17.85 -8.99 -20.14
N GLN A 313 -16.72 -9.37 -19.57
CA GLN A 313 -16.61 -10.48 -18.63
C GLN A 313 -17.50 -10.28 -17.39
N GLY A 314 -17.53 -9.05 -16.84
CA GLY A 314 -18.44 -8.73 -15.72
C GLY A 314 -19.92 -8.88 -16.08
N ALA A 315 -20.32 -8.48 -17.28
CA ALA A 315 -21.69 -8.63 -17.74
C ALA A 315 -22.06 -10.11 -17.97
N GLU A 316 -21.17 -10.92 -18.54
CA GLU A 316 -21.35 -12.36 -18.73
C GLU A 316 -21.46 -13.09 -17.39
N THR A 317 -20.57 -12.77 -16.43
CA THR A 317 -20.62 -13.33 -15.08
C THR A 317 -21.93 -13.00 -14.36
N MET A 318 -22.37 -11.73 -14.44
CA MET A 318 -23.64 -11.31 -13.82
C MET A 318 -24.85 -11.97 -14.48
N LYS A 319 -24.80 -12.20 -15.80
CA LYS A 319 -25.83 -12.96 -16.51
C LYS A 319 -25.88 -14.40 -16.04
N ALA A 320 -24.72 -15.07 -15.99
CA ALA A 320 -24.62 -16.46 -15.52
C ALA A 320 -25.11 -16.64 -14.08
N LEU A 321 -24.80 -15.67 -13.18
CA LEU A 321 -25.29 -15.67 -11.81
C LEU A 321 -26.81 -15.49 -11.71
N ARG A 322 -27.41 -14.64 -12.55
CA ARG A 322 -28.86 -14.45 -12.61
C ARG A 322 -29.54 -15.69 -13.14
N ASP A 323 -29.02 -16.31 -14.18
CA ASP A 323 -29.59 -17.52 -14.78
C ASP A 323 -29.51 -18.71 -13.79
N ALA A 324 -28.40 -18.81 -13.03
CA ALA A 324 -28.25 -19.81 -11.96
C ALA A 324 -29.18 -19.56 -10.76
N ALA A 325 -29.46 -18.31 -10.40
CA ALA A 325 -30.44 -17.97 -9.36
C ALA A 325 -31.87 -18.28 -9.80
N ALA A 326 -32.25 -17.93 -11.05
CA ALA A 326 -33.57 -18.21 -11.61
C ALA A 326 -33.85 -19.71 -11.78
N GLY A 327 -32.82 -20.53 -12.05
CA GLY A 327 -32.95 -21.99 -12.15
C GLY A 327 -33.15 -22.72 -10.82
N ARG A 328 -32.90 -22.06 -9.67
CA ARG A 328 -33.17 -22.61 -8.33
C ARG A 328 -34.60 -22.44 -7.89
N ASP A 329 -35.31 -21.42 -8.36
CA ASP A 329 -36.69 -21.15 -8.02
C ASP A 329 -37.69 -21.99 -8.86
N GLY A 330 -37.21 -22.74 -9.85
CA GLY A 330 -38.03 -23.61 -10.71
C GLY A 330 -38.10 -25.08 -10.25
N ASN A 331 -37.45 -25.48 -9.14
CA ASN A 331 -37.34 -26.86 -8.68
C ASN A 331 -37.72 -27.02 -7.19
N ALA A 332 -38.61 -26.16 -6.67
CA ALA A 332 -39.18 -26.26 -5.32
C ALA A 332 -40.67 -26.61 -5.37
#